data_ef866cc36d3f50ab8fe21b62b568617e
#
_entry.id   ef866cc36d3f50ab8fe21b62b568617e
#
_cell.length_a   1.000
_cell.length_b   1.000
_cell.length_c   1.000
_cell.angle_alpha   90.00
_cell.angle_beta   90.00
_cell.angle_gamma   90.00
#
_symmetry.space_group_name_H-M   'P 1'
#
loop_
_entity.id
_entity.type
_entity.pdbx_description
1 polymer ?
#
loop_
_entity_poly.entity_id
_entity_poly.type
_entity_poly.pdbx_seq_one_letter_code
_entity_poly.pdbx_strand_id
1 'polypeptide(L)'
;MKNYRDLREHLKALDDEGLLQRVTRPINKDTELFPLVRWQFRGGIREDQRRGWLFENIIDSNGKKYSYPFALGVLASSRRIYGVGLGCRDDNEILAKWQQALSKPIAPVVVESGPVHEVVLQGEALAKPGEGLESFPVPISTPGFDNGPYF
;
A
#
# COMPACT_ATOMS: atom_id res chain seq x y z
N MET A 1 5.40 22.11 4.49
CA MET A 1 4.50 21.01 4.10
C MET A 1 5.39 19.81 3.87
N LYS A 2 5.13 18.68 4.51
CA LYS A 2 5.92 17.46 4.28
C LYS A 2 5.35 16.79 3.03
N ASN A 3 6.08 16.81 1.93
CA ASN A 3 5.74 16.06 0.73
C ASN A 3 6.59 14.80 0.73
N TYR A 4 5.98 13.66 0.55
CA TYR A 4 6.68 12.39 0.41
C TYR A 4 7.13 12.23 -1.04
N ARG A 5 8.38 11.83 -1.24
CA ARG A 5 8.92 11.56 -2.59
C ARG A 5 8.39 10.26 -3.15
N ASP A 6 8.16 9.30 -2.27
CA ASP A 6 7.70 7.97 -2.63
C ASP A 6 6.92 7.31 -1.48
N LEU A 7 6.40 6.12 -1.73
CA LEU A 7 5.68 5.33 -0.73
C LEU A 7 6.57 4.94 0.47
N ARG A 8 7.89 4.78 0.30
CA ARG A 8 8.80 4.39 1.38
C ARG A 8 8.91 5.48 2.44
N GLU A 9 8.97 6.75 2.00
CA GLU A 9 8.97 7.88 2.94
C GLU A 9 7.65 7.99 3.71
N HIS A 10 6.52 7.71 3.04
CA HIS A 10 5.23 7.66 3.70
C HIS A 10 5.14 6.52 4.72
N LEU A 11 5.57 5.30 4.35
CA LEU A 11 5.61 4.17 5.27
C LEU A 11 6.51 4.45 6.48
N LYS A 12 7.67 5.09 6.26
CA LYS A 12 8.53 5.52 7.35
C LYS A 12 7.83 6.52 8.28
N ALA A 13 7.09 7.47 7.74
CA ALA A 13 6.35 8.43 8.57
C ALA A 13 5.25 7.74 9.40
N LEU A 14 4.57 6.74 8.85
CA LEU A 14 3.61 5.95 9.62
C LEU A 14 4.29 5.13 10.72
N ASP A 15 5.46 4.58 10.44
CA ASP A 15 6.26 3.81 11.40
C ASP A 15 6.74 4.70 12.57
N ASP A 16 7.27 5.88 12.25
CA ASP A 16 7.73 6.87 13.23
C ASP A 16 6.59 7.34 14.19
N GLU A 17 5.35 7.33 13.70
CA GLU A 17 4.15 7.66 14.50
C GLU A 17 3.49 6.44 15.16
N GLY A 18 4.04 5.23 15.03
CA GLY A 18 3.46 4.00 15.56
C GLY A 18 2.15 3.60 14.86
N LEU A 19 1.95 4.04 13.64
CA LEU A 19 0.76 3.78 12.83
C LEU A 19 0.93 2.63 11.83
N LEU A 20 2.14 2.03 11.75
CA LEU A 20 2.44 0.92 10.86
C LEU A 20 2.63 -0.38 11.66
N GLN A 21 1.92 -1.41 11.25
CA GLN A 21 2.13 -2.77 11.75
C GLN A 21 2.95 -3.55 10.72
N ARG A 22 4.13 -4.02 11.13
CA ARG A 22 4.98 -4.88 10.31
C ARG A 22 4.69 -6.36 10.59
N VAL A 23 4.60 -7.16 9.54
CA VAL A 23 4.44 -8.61 9.60
C VAL A 23 5.64 -9.25 8.89
N THR A 24 6.57 -9.77 9.70
CA THR A 24 7.82 -10.38 9.23
C THR A 24 7.76 -11.89 9.11
N ARG A 25 6.76 -12.55 9.77
CA ARG A 25 6.53 -13.98 9.56
C ARG A 25 6.04 -14.26 8.15
N PRO A 26 6.26 -15.47 7.62
CA PRO A 26 5.60 -15.87 6.37
C PRO A 26 4.09 -15.72 6.49
N ILE A 27 3.47 -15.12 5.45
CA ILE A 27 2.03 -14.92 5.38
C ILE A 27 1.53 -15.30 3.99
N ASN A 28 0.43 -16.06 3.96
CA ASN A 28 -0.20 -16.46 2.71
C ASN A 28 -1.07 -15.34 2.16
N LYS A 29 -0.71 -14.85 0.94
CA LYS A 29 -1.42 -13.76 0.28
C LYS A 29 -2.86 -14.11 -0.14
N ASP A 30 -3.11 -15.40 -0.40
CA ASP A 30 -4.40 -15.87 -0.92
C ASP A 30 -5.42 -16.11 0.20
N THR A 31 -4.97 -16.47 1.41
CA THR A 31 -5.86 -16.93 2.48
C THR A 31 -5.74 -16.16 3.81
N GLU A 32 -4.60 -15.48 4.08
CA GLU A 32 -4.37 -14.83 5.38
C GLU A 32 -4.31 -13.31 5.30
N LEU A 33 -3.60 -12.75 4.30
CA LEU A 33 -3.21 -11.35 4.27
C LEU A 33 -4.41 -10.40 4.35
N PHE A 34 -5.35 -10.51 3.44
CA PHE A 34 -6.55 -9.66 3.40
C PHE A 34 -7.50 -9.90 4.58
N PRO A 35 -7.83 -11.15 4.95
CA PRO A 35 -8.64 -11.42 6.15
C PRO A 35 -8.07 -10.80 7.42
N LEU A 36 -6.74 -10.85 7.62
CA LEU A 36 -6.08 -10.26 8.78
C LEU A 36 -6.31 -8.73 8.86
N VAL A 37 -6.12 -8.03 7.75
CA VAL A 37 -6.35 -6.57 7.73
C VAL A 37 -7.83 -6.22 7.83
N ARG A 38 -8.70 -7.01 7.16
CA ARG A 38 -10.17 -6.81 7.24
C ARG A 38 -10.70 -6.94 8.66
N TRP A 39 -10.08 -7.78 9.48
CA TRP A 39 -10.45 -7.97 10.87
C TRP A 39 -10.44 -6.65 11.66
N GLN A 40 -9.47 -5.75 11.44
CA GLN A 40 -9.44 -4.48 12.16
C GLN A 40 -10.65 -3.57 11.86
N PHE A 41 -11.32 -3.75 10.73
CA PHE A 41 -12.52 -2.98 10.39
C PHE A 41 -13.82 -3.62 10.88
N ARG A 42 -13.84 -4.94 11.04
CA ARG A 42 -15.04 -5.72 11.40
C ARG A 42 -14.97 -6.34 12.80
N GLY A 43 -13.79 -6.43 13.39
CA GLY A 43 -13.54 -7.04 14.70
C GLY A 43 -13.72 -6.12 15.90
N GLY A 44 -14.35 -4.95 15.73
CA GLY A 44 -14.61 -4.01 16.83
C GLY A 44 -13.42 -3.16 17.26
N ILE A 45 -12.31 -3.16 16.48
CA ILE A 45 -11.16 -2.29 16.76
C ILE A 45 -11.56 -0.84 16.47
N ARG A 46 -11.36 0.03 17.46
CA ARG A 46 -11.66 1.46 17.34
C ARG A 46 -10.83 2.09 16.21
N GLU A 47 -11.37 3.10 15.58
CA GLU A 47 -10.78 3.77 14.43
C GLU A 47 -9.37 4.31 14.73
N ASP A 48 -9.16 4.91 15.89
CA ASP A 48 -7.88 5.45 16.36
C ASP A 48 -6.81 4.38 16.66
N GLN A 49 -7.21 3.12 16.80
CA GLN A 49 -6.32 1.98 17.01
C GLN A 49 -5.95 1.24 15.73
N ARG A 50 -6.58 1.57 14.60
CA ARG A 50 -6.29 0.94 13.33
C ARG A 50 -4.92 1.34 12.82
N ARG A 51 -4.27 0.41 12.10
CA ARG A 51 -2.91 0.57 11.56
C ARG A 51 -2.89 0.35 10.06
N GLY A 52 -1.91 0.95 9.39
CA GLY A 52 -1.42 0.46 8.11
C GLY A 52 -0.60 -0.82 8.32
N TRP A 53 -0.56 -1.68 7.35
CA TRP A 53 0.12 -2.96 7.43
C TRP A 53 1.19 -3.08 6.35
N LEU A 54 2.37 -3.58 6.72
CA LEU A 54 3.44 -3.91 5.79
C LEU A 54 3.82 -5.38 5.99
N PHE A 55 3.62 -6.17 4.95
CA PHE A 55 3.95 -7.59 4.90
C PHE A 55 5.28 -7.76 4.16
N GLU A 56 6.27 -8.33 4.83
CA GLU A 56 7.65 -8.40 4.32
C GLU A 56 8.04 -9.80 3.82
N ASN A 57 7.31 -10.85 4.19
CA ASN A 57 7.61 -12.22 3.83
C ASN A 57 6.35 -12.92 3.32
N ILE A 58 6.14 -12.84 2.01
CA ILE A 58 4.89 -13.25 1.39
C ILE A 58 5.06 -14.57 0.66
N ILE A 59 4.10 -15.48 0.84
CA ILE A 59 3.97 -16.74 0.12
C ILE A 59 2.56 -16.83 -0.47
N ASP A 60 2.39 -17.70 -1.49
CA ASP A 60 1.06 -18.09 -1.96
C ASP A 60 0.66 -19.49 -1.44
N SER A 61 -0.53 -19.95 -1.84
CA SER A 61 -1.06 -21.27 -1.45
C SER A 61 -0.29 -22.44 -2.07
N ASN A 62 0.54 -22.20 -3.08
CA ASN A 62 1.42 -23.18 -3.70
C ASN A 62 2.83 -23.20 -3.11
N GLY A 63 3.09 -22.32 -2.11
CA GLY A 63 4.39 -22.20 -1.47
C GLY A 63 5.39 -21.31 -2.22
N LYS A 64 4.99 -20.65 -3.31
CA LYS A 64 5.86 -19.68 -4.01
C LYS A 64 6.13 -18.50 -3.08
N LYS A 65 7.40 -18.10 -2.99
CA LYS A 65 7.83 -16.90 -2.25
C LYS A 65 7.91 -15.71 -3.20
N TYR A 66 7.57 -14.55 -2.66
CA TYR A 66 7.63 -13.28 -3.39
C TYR A 66 8.71 -12.38 -2.82
N SER A 67 9.43 -11.71 -3.70
CA SER A 67 10.54 -10.80 -3.31
C SER A 67 10.05 -9.40 -2.94
N TYR A 68 8.84 -9.03 -3.33
CA TYR A 68 8.28 -7.72 -3.07
C TYR A 68 7.43 -7.72 -1.81
N PRO A 69 7.61 -6.74 -0.91
CA PRO A 69 6.68 -6.54 0.21
C PRO A 69 5.33 -6.03 -0.30
N PHE A 70 4.31 -6.15 0.53
CA PHE A 70 2.97 -5.66 0.23
C PHE A 70 2.47 -4.76 1.36
N ALA A 71 2.00 -3.57 1.01
CA ALA A 71 1.41 -2.62 1.95
C ALA A 71 -0.10 -2.56 1.78
N LEU A 72 -0.86 -2.63 2.88
CA LEU A 72 -2.32 -2.59 2.87
C LEU A 72 -2.84 -1.66 3.96
N GLY A 73 -3.87 -0.85 3.64
CA GLY A 73 -4.47 0.07 4.58
C GLY A 73 -3.58 1.26 4.98
N VAL A 74 -2.49 1.49 4.27
CA VAL A 74 -1.51 2.54 4.59
C VAL A 74 -1.94 3.95 4.18
N LEU A 75 -3.04 4.08 3.45
CA LEU A 75 -3.53 5.39 2.99
C LEU A 75 -4.76 5.87 3.79
N ALA A 76 -5.61 4.99 4.28
CA ALA A 76 -6.90 5.39 4.83
C ALA A 76 -7.49 4.40 5.88
N SER A 77 -6.68 3.62 6.60
CA SER A 77 -7.21 2.76 7.66
C SER A 77 -7.78 3.55 8.84
N SER A 78 -7.26 4.76 9.07
CA SER A 78 -7.79 5.72 10.04
C SER A 78 -7.65 7.14 9.51
N ARG A 79 -8.38 8.08 10.12
CA ARG A 79 -8.25 9.51 9.82
C ARG A 79 -6.83 10.00 10.05
N ARG A 80 -6.17 9.50 11.12
CA ARG A 80 -4.78 9.87 11.39
C ARG A 80 -3.83 9.40 10.28
N ILE A 81 -3.94 8.17 9.83
CA ILE A 81 -3.15 7.63 8.69
C ILE A 81 -3.39 8.47 7.43
N TYR A 82 -4.65 8.80 7.15
CA TYR A 82 -5.01 9.65 6.03
C TYR A 82 -4.41 11.05 6.16
N GLY A 83 -4.48 11.65 7.35
CA GLY A 83 -3.88 12.95 7.65
C GLY A 83 -2.36 12.95 7.47
N VAL A 84 -1.66 11.90 7.92
CA VAL A 84 -0.21 11.72 7.69
C VAL A 84 0.10 11.71 6.19
N GLY A 85 -0.68 11.00 5.39
CA GLY A 85 -0.53 10.97 3.92
C GLY A 85 -0.67 12.34 3.27
N LEU A 86 -1.51 13.21 3.82
CA LEU A 86 -1.68 14.60 3.39
C LEU A 86 -0.66 15.57 4.02
N GLY A 87 0.25 15.09 4.86
CA GLY A 87 1.20 15.92 5.59
C GLY A 87 0.57 16.82 6.66
N CYS A 88 -0.58 16.40 7.23
CA CYS A 88 -1.26 17.07 8.33
C CYS A 88 -0.60 16.74 9.66
N ARG A 89 -0.53 17.72 10.57
CA ARG A 89 -0.06 17.51 11.95
C ARG A 89 -1.14 16.87 12.82
N ASP A 90 -2.38 17.22 12.54
CA ASP A 90 -3.56 16.64 13.18
C ASP A 90 -4.73 16.48 12.20
N ASP A 91 -5.78 15.79 12.63
CA ASP A 91 -6.93 15.45 11.77
C ASP A 91 -7.80 16.65 11.39
N ASN A 92 -7.70 17.77 12.11
CA ASN A 92 -8.48 18.98 11.83
C ASN A 92 -7.95 19.71 10.58
N GLU A 93 -6.69 19.49 10.22
CA GLU A 93 -6.08 20.07 9.02
C GLU A 93 -6.55 19.41 7.71
N ILE A 94 -7.15 18.21 7.76
CA ILE A 94 -7.50 17.41 6.56
C ILE A 94 -8.41 18.19 5.61
N LEU A 95 -9.50 18.78 6.13
CA LEU A 95 -10.44 19.53 5.29
C LEU A 95 -9.81 20.76 4.65
N ALA A 96 -9.04 21.51 5.44
CA ALA A 96 -8.34 22.71 4.95
C ALA A 96 -7.33 22.35 3.83
N LYS A 97 -6.63 21.20 3.97
CA LYS A 97 -5.74 20.68 2.93
C LYS A 97 -6.47 20.37 1.63
N TRP A 98 -7.61 19.71 1.71
CA TRP A 98 -8.43 19.42 0.54
C TRP A 98 -8.94 20.71 -0.13
N GLN A 99 -9.46 21.66 0.65
CA GLN A 99 -9.92 22.95 0.12
C GLN A 99 -8.78 23.71 -0.58
N GLN A 100 -7.58 23.70 0.01
CA GLN A 100 -6.41 24.31 -0.59
C GLN A 100 -6.02 23.62 -1.91
N ALA A 101 -5.98 22.29 -1.94
CA ALA A 101 -5.61 21.52 -3.14
C ALA A 101 -6.58 21.78 -4.30
N LEU A 102 -7.89 21.81 -4.01
CA LEU A 102 -8.92 22.06 -5.02
C LEU A 102 -8.91 23.50 -5.53
N SER A 103 -8.60 24.47 -4.65
CA SER A 103 -8.58 25.90 -5.03
C SER A 103 -7.30 26.35 -5.74
N LYS A 104 -6.20 25.61 -5.54
CA LYS A 104 -4.87 25.92 -6.10
C LYS A 104 -4.20 24.67 -6.65
N PRO A 105 -4.74 24.06 -7.72
CA PRO A 105 -4.14 22.87 -8.31
C PRO A 105 -2.74 23.19 -8.86
N ILE A 106 -1.82 22.26 -8.69
CA ILE A 106 -0.46 22.36 -9.25
C ILE A 106 -0.48 21.66 -10.61
N ALA A 107 -0.06 22.38 -11.64
CA ALA A 107 0.07 21.81 -12.98
C ALA A 107 1.13 20.70 -12.99
N PRO A 108 0.88 19.56 -13.68
CA PRO A 108 1.88 18.52 -13.83
C PRO A 108 3.05 19.01 -14.66
N VAL A 109 4.25 18.55 -14.32
CA VAL A 109 5.47 18.79 -15.12
C VAL A 109 5.73 17.54 -15.97
N VAL A 110 5.79 17.73 -17.28
CA VAL A 110 6.18 16.65 -18.21
C VAL A 110 7.69 16.53 -18.21
N VAL A 111 8.19 15.32 -18.00
CA VAL A 111 9.62 15.00 -18.03
C VAL A 111 9.89 13.93 -19.08
N GLU A 112 11.04 13.95 -19.73
CA GLU A 112 11.41 12.98 -20.75
C GLU A 112 11.72 11.60 -20.14
N SER A 113 12.21 11.56 -18.92
CA SER A 113 12.57 10.33 -18.22
C SER A 113 12.38 10.48 -16.71
N GLY A 114 12.22 9.37 -16.02
CA GLY A 114 12.10 9.30 -14.57
C GLY A 114 12.45 7.91 -14.02
N PRO A 115 12.51 7.74 -12.70
CA PRO A 115 12.88 6.46 -12.08
C PRO A 115 12.02 5.26 -12.53
N VAL A 116 10.79 5.52 -12.96
CA VAL A 116 9.88 4.47 -13.48
C VAL A 116 10.34 3.88 -14.82
N HIS A 117 11.30 4.50 -15.50
CA HIS A 117 11.89 4.02 -16.74
C HIS A 117 13.23 3.30 -16.54
N GLU A 118 13.67 3.08 -15.29
CA GLU A 118 14.93 2.39 -15.01
C GLU A 118 14.89 0.93 -15.47
N VAL A 119 13.73 0.27 -15.36
CA VAL A 119 13.49 -1.08 -15.86
C VAL A 119 12.25 -1.06 -16.74
N VAL A 120 12.45 -1.40 -18.03
CA VAL A 120 11.35 -1.52 -18.99
C VAL A 120 11.38 -2.91 -19.60
N LEU A 121 10.35 -3.72 -19.31
CA LEU A 121 10.19 -5.06 -19.88
C LEU A 121 9.15 -5.02 -20.99
N GLN A 122 9.49 -5.53 -22.17
CA GLN A 122 8.60 -5.54 -23.34
C GLN A 122 8.69 -6.87 -24.10
N GLY A 123 7.59 -7.23 -24.79
CA GLY A 123 7.55 -8.38 -25.67
C GLY A 123 7.91 -9.69 -24.96
N GLU A 124 8.87 -10.43 -25.51
CA GLU A 124 9.30 -11.73 -24.98
C GLU A 124 9.88 -11.66 -23.55
N ALA A 125 10.40 -10.50 -23.12
CA ALA A 125 10.90 -10.33 -21.76
C ALA A 125 9.80 -10.52 -20.72
N LEU A 126 8.56 -10.11 -21.02
CA LEU A 126 7.40 -10.30 -20.13
C LEU A 126 6.92 -11.75 -20.07
N ALA A 127 7.25 -12.56 -21.07
CA ALA A 127 6.87 -13.96 -21.13
C ALA A 127 7.78 -14.88 -20.29
N LYS A 128 8.91 -14.34 -19.80
CA LYS A 128 9.81 -15.12 -18.94
C LYS A 128 9.18 -15.35 -17.57
N PRO A 129 9.25 -16.59 -17.05
CA PRO A 129 8.73 -16.89 -15.71
C PRO A 129 9.36 -15.97 -14.64
N GLY A 130 8.51 -15.30 -13.86
CA GLY A 130 8.94 -14.38 -12.80
C GLY A 130 9.19 -12.93 -13.22
N GLU A 131 9.02 -12.58 -14.49
CA GLU A 131 9.19 -11.22 -15.00
C GLU A 131 7.86 -10.50 -15.30
N GLY A 132 6.75 -11.26 -15.34
CA GLY A 132 5.40 -10.72 -15.55
C GLY A 132 4.69 -10.29 -14.27
N LEU A 133 3.39 -10.02 -14.39
CA LEU A 133 2.54 -9.60 -13.27
C LEU A 133 2.48 -10.64 -12.14
N GLU A 134 2.73 -11.92 -12.45
CA GLU A 134 2.81 -13.01 -11.48
C GLU A 134 4.02 -12.90 -10.52
N SER A 135 4.95 -12.00 -10.79
CA SER A 135 6.05 -11.67 -9.86
C SER A 135 5.60 -10.86 -8.66
N PHE A 136 4.46 -10.17 -8.76
CA PHE A 136 3.93 -9.35 -7.68
C PHE A 136 3.03 -10.15 -6.75
N PRO A 137 3.08 -9.92 -5.43
CA PRO A 137 2.28 -10.63 -4.43
C PRO A 137 0.86 -10.10 -4.33
N VAL A 138 0.12 -10.03 -5.45
CA VAL A 138 -1.26 -9.53 -5.46
C VAL A 138 -2.15 -10.49 -4.68
N PRO A 139 -2.81 -10.05 -3.61
CA PRO A 139 -3.61 -10.92 -2.76
C PRO A 139 -5.00 -11.18 -3.33
N ILE A 140 -5.64 -12.24 -2.87
CA ILE A 140 -7.07 -12.47 -3.04
C ILE A 140 -7.80 -11.79 -1.87
N SER A 141 -8.69 -10.86 -2.17
CA SER A 141 -9.42 -10.09 -1.16
C SER A 141 -10.47 -10.95 -0.44
N THR A 142 -11.27 -11.70 -1.20
CA THR A 142 -12.33 -12.55 -0.65
C THR A 142 -12.31 -13.91 -1.35
N PRO A 143 -11.67 -14.92 -0.76
CA PRO A 143 -11.66 -16.28 -1.32
C PRO A 143 -13.08 -16.78 -1.61
N GLY A 144 -13.30 -17.33 -2.81
CA GLY A 144 -14.59 -17.85 -3.26
C GLY A 144 -15.55 -16.79 -3.83
N PHE A 145 -15.23 -15.49 -3.69
CA PHE A 145 -15.96 -14.39 -4.32
C PHE A 145 -15.15 -13.75 -5.45
N ASP A 146 -13.87 -13.50 -5.19
CA ASP A 146 -12.99 -12.95 -6.20
C ASP A 146 -12.55 -14.07 -7.16
N ASN A 147 -12.58 -13.78 -8.45
CA ASN A 147 -12.15 -14.71 -9.50
C ASN A 147 -10.63 -14.81 -9.64
N GLY A 148 -9.88 -14.22 -8.71
CA GLY A 148 -8.44 -14.21 -8.68
C GLY A 148 -7.90 -12.90 -8.07
N PRO A 149 -6.57 -12.70 -8.13
CA PRO A 149 -5.95 -11.46 -7.70
C PRO A 149 -6.23 -10.33 -8.69
N TYR A 150 -6.44 -9.11 -8.18
CA TYR A 150 -6.65 -7.90 -8.95
C TYR A 150 -5.56 -6.88 -8.65
N PHE A 151 -5.17 -6.13 -9.69
CA PHE A 151 -4.31 -4.95 -9.60
C PHE A 151 -5.14 -3.66 -9.44
#